data_c1d8b4d9e451bd33206ad3f5491da84d
#
_entry.id   c1d8b4d9e451bd33206ad3f5491da84d
#
_cell.length_a   1.000
_cell.length_b   1.000
_cell.length_c   1.000
_cell.angle_alpha   90.00
_cell.angle_beta   90.00
_cell.angle_gamma   90.00
#
_symmetry.space_group_name_H-M   'P 1'
#
loop_
_entity.id
_entity.type
_entity.pdbx_description
1 polymer ?
#
loop_
_entity_poly.entity_id
_entity_poly.type
_entity_poly.pdbx_seq_one_letter_code
_entity_poly.pdbx_strand_id
1 'polypeptide(L)'
;MRSRPVEFLKGIFGSGIEKKSVPLSDSVGMESIFGAPNTVAGPAVNAATALRVPAVFSAIVLITGTIGSLTAKVFQSSPPGKQTADTHPAYRLVHDEANDWTSAGALRGQLTADALLHDHGFAFANRVSERVVEFIRLDPRSVTIKQDETTGEPFYEQRVGTQVRRYGHREILHISAPLGLAPIKAGREAIGLALTLEAHAAKLFGNGARPSSVIWNENPAGGNGDGGAKTISNMRNAWRQTFGAGNNGDPLFLDGGWQHRQVALTSVDAQFAEMRTEQIVEIARLFRVPPHLLFELSRATWSNAEEMFQSFLTLTLRPWLDAWEWAYARVLLTPEERASGYYVEFVIDDIITANAATRATTYQQYRAMGVLTANEVRAGLNRAPIEGGNTLENPNITPGKPAGQNDNRKPGEVAA
;
A
#
# COMPACT_ATOMS: atom_id res chain seq x y z
N MET A 1 27.46 -3.73 -48.88
CA MET A 1 26.42 -4.06 -47.90
C MET A 1 26.75 -3.34 -46.61
N ARG A 2 26.11 -2.22 -46.33
CA ARG A 2 26.35 -1.39 -45.14
C ARG A 2 25.11 -1.43 -44.26
N SER A 3 25.31 -1.88 -43.05
CA SER A 3 24.33 -1.99 -41.95
C SER A 3 23.86 -0.60 -41.50
N ARG A 4 22.56 -0.35 -41.48
CA ARG A 4 21.91 0.74 -40.75
C ARG A 4 21.24 0.14 -39.53
N PRO A 5 21.66 0.48 -38.32
CA PRO A 5 20.81 0.42 -37.15
C PRO A 5 21.06 1.61 -36.20
N VAL A 6 20.66 2.81 -36.52
CA VAL A 6 20.74 3.96 -35.58
C VAL A 6 19.52 4.88 -35.67
N GLU A 7 18.55 4.63 -36.52
CA GLU A 7 17.36 5.50 -36.63
C GLU A 7 16.17 5.13 -35.70
N PHE A 8 16.22 3.98 -35.03
CA PHE A 8 15.09 3.53 -34.20
C PHE A 8 15.05 4.16 -32.80
N LEU A 9 16.12 4.78 -32.30
CA LEU A 9 16.16 5.36 -30.93
C LEU A 9 15.83 6.85 -30.84
N LYS A 10 15.62 7.53 -31.96
CA LYS A 10 15.23 8.97 -31.96
C LYS A 10 13.74 9.23 -31.77
N GLY A 11 12.89 8.20 -31.82
CA GLY A 11 11.44 8.32 -31.62
C GLY A 11 10.97 8.23 -30.16
N ILE A 12 11.85 7.88 -29.19
CA ILE A 12 11.48 7.65 -27.78
C ILE A 12 11.71 8.89 -26.91
N PHE A 13 12.55 9.83 -27.33
CA PHE A 13 12.70 11.12 -26.66
C PHE A 13 11.97 12.20 -27.49
N GLY A 14 10.65 12.19 -27.29
CA GLY A 14 9.73 13.09 -27.98
C GLY A 14 10.05 14.56 -27.72
N SER A 15 10.04 15.30 -28.77
CA SER A 15 9.93 16.74 -28.86
C SER A 15 9.17 17.37 -27.71
N GLY A 16 9.77 18.39 -27.10
CA GLY A 16 9.12 19.20 -26.08
C GLY A 16 7.74 19.66 -26.54
N ILE A 17 6.71 19.18 -25.85
CA ILE A 17 5.33 19.65 -26.05
C ILE A 17 5.30 21.07 -25.51
N GLU A 18 5.12 22.06 -26.38
CA GLU A 18 4.76 23.42 -25.97
C GLU A 18 3.45 23.33 -25.14
N LYS A 19 3.54 23.54 -23.85
CA LYS A 19 2.39 23.60 -22.96
C LYS A 19 1.67 24.93 -23.21
N LYS A 20 0.70 24.93 -24.11
CA LYS A 20 -0.21 26.06 -24.30
C LYS A 20 -1.19 26.10 -23.15
N SER A 21 -1.07 27.10 -22.30
CA SER A 21 -1.97 27.51 -21.18
C SER A 21 -2.71 26.36 -20.43
N VAL A 22 -2.40 26.21 -19.16
CA VAL A 22 -3.16 25.37 -18.23
C VAL A 22 -4.10 26.29 -17.46
N PRO A 23 -5.40 25.98 -17.34
CA PRO A 23 -6.31 26.75 -16.51
C PRO A 23 -5.82 26.83 -15.06
N LEU A 24 -5.90 27.98 -14.42
CA LEU A 24 -5.51 28.17 -13.01
C LEU A 24 -6.29 27.28 -12.03
N SER A 25 -7.43 26.74 -12.47
CA SER A 25 -8.26 25.79 -11.70
C SER A 25 -7.77 24.33 -11.82
N ASP A 26 -6.85 24.03 -12.72
CA ASP A 26 -6.28 22.68 -12.90
C ASP A 26 -5.05 22.51 -11.99
N SER A 27 -5.28 22.04 -10.78
CA SER A 27 -4.21 21.81 -9.80
C SER A 27 -3.14 20.84 -10.29
N VAL A 28 -3.51 19.82 -11.07
CA VAL A 28 -2.59 18.82 -11.63
C VAL A 28 -1.74 19.42 -12.75
N GLY A 29 -2.36 20.22 -13.61
CA GLY A 29 -1.66 20.95 -14.66
C GLY A 29 -0.73 22.01 -14.12
N MET A 30 -1.13 22.72 -13.08
CA MET A 30 -0.30 23.70 -12.36
C MET A 30 0.90 23.03 -11.70
N GLU A 31 0.71 21.91 -10.99
CA GLU A 31 1.79 21.14 -10.40
C GLU A 31 2.82 20.64 -11.45
N SER A 32 2.35 20.32 -12.67
CA SER A 32 3.22 19.89 -13.76
C SER A 32 4.05 21.03 -14.38
N ILE A 33 3.60 22.30 -14.24
CA ILE A 33 4.29 23.50 -14.77
C ILE A 33 5.20 24.11 -13.71
N PHE A 34 4.71 24.30 -12.50
CA PHE A 34 5.41 24.99 -11.41
C PHE A 34 6.11 24.05 -10.45
N GLY A 35 5.92 22.73 -10.59
CA GLY A 35 6.35 21.72 -9.62
C GLY A 35 5.41 21.64 -8.43
N ALA A 36 5.60 20.61 -7.59
CA ALA A 36 4.90 20.50 -6.32
C ALA A 36 5.32 21.68 -5.41
N PRO A 37 4.39 22.29 -4.68
CA PRO A 37 4.74 23.39 -3.77
C PRO A 37 5.72 22.90 -2.71
N ASN A 38 6.70 23.75 -2.40
CA ASN A 38 7.65 23.49 -1.35
C ASN A 38 6.95 23.40 0.01
N THR A 39 7.44 22.51 0.86
CA THR A 39 7.03 22.43 2.26
C THR A 39 7.74 23.51 3.09
N VAL A 40 7.26 23.78 4.31
CA VAL A 40 7.96 24.67 5.27
C VAL A 40 9.37 24.15 5.57
N ALA A 41 9.57 22.82 5.56
CA ALA A 41 10.87 22.19 5.72
C ALA A 41 11.77 22.28 4.48
N GLY A 42 11.28 22.75 3.34
CA GLY A 42 12.00 23.04 2.10
C GLY A 42 11.71 22.08 0.94
N PRO A 43 11.72 20.75 1.07
CA PRO A 43 11.53 19.85 -0.06
C PRO A 43 10.11 19.90 -0.63
N ALA A 44 9.99 19.87 -1.96
CA ALA A 44 8.72 19.66 -2.64
C ALA A 44 8.27 18.20 -2.52
N VAL A 45 7.02 17.98 -2.12
CA VAL A 45 6.42 16.64 -1.95
C VAL A 45 5.47 16.36 -3.10
N ASN A 46 5.81 15.35 -3.89
CA ASN A 46 5.00 14.74 -4.95
C ASN A 46 5.06 13.22 -4.83
N ALA A 47 4.36 12.48 -5.69
CA ALA A 47 4.36 11.02 -5.66
C ALA A 47 5.76 10.40 -5.67
N ALA A 48 6.67 10.92 -6.51
CA ALA A 48 8.02 10.39 -6.63
C ALA A 48 8.89 10.69 -5.40
N THR A 49 8.81 11.91 -4.84
CA THR A 49 9.58 12.29 -3.65
C THR A 49 9.03 11.65 -2.39
N ALA A 50 7.69 11.53 -2.27
CA ALA A 50 7.04 10.87 -1.14
C ALA A 50 7.43 9.38 -1.03
N LEU A 51 7.50 8.67 -2.15
CA LEU A 51 7.91 7.25 -2.19
C LEU A 51 9.37 7.01 -1.78
N ARG A 52 10.20 8.05 -1.70
CA ARG A 52 11.56 7.93 -1.17
C ARG A 52 11.58 7.79 0.35
N VAL A 53 10.52 8.20 1.03
CA VAL A 53 10.39 8.03 2.48
C VAL A 53 9.98 6.58 2.76
N PRO A 54 10.81 5.77 3.46
CA PRO A 54 10.56 4.34 3.65
C PRO A 54 9.20 4.04 4.31
N ALA A 55 8.78 4.84 5.29
CA ALA A 55 7.50 4.65 5.97
C ALA A 55 6.30 4.89 5.03
N VAL A 56 6.38 5.86 4.11
CA VAL A 56 5.36 6.12 3.09
C VAL A 56 5.30 4.95 2.11
N PHE A 57 6.46 4.51 1.61
CA PHE A 57 6.54 3.36 0.71
C PHE A 57 5.95 2.11 1.35
N SER A 58 6.34 1.79 2.59
CA SER A 58 5.83 0.63 3.33
C SER A 58 4.31 0.69 3.54
N ALA A 59 3.77 1.86 3.90
CA ALA A 59 2.32 2.03 4.09
C ALA A 59 1.54 1.80 2.79
N ILE A 60 2.02 2.35 1.66
CA ILE A 60 1.39 2.16 0.36
C ILE A 60 1.46 0.71 -0.08
N VAL A 61 2.63 0.06 0.02
CA VAL A 61 2.81 -1.35 -0.34
C VAL A 61 1.93 -2.26 0.52
N LEU A 62 1.83 -1.98 1.81
CA LEU A 62 0.97 -2.76 2.73
C LEU A 62 -0.50 -2.67 2.33
N ILE A 63 -1.04 -1.45 2.14
CA ILE A 63 -2.45 -1.25 1.78
C ILE A 63 -2.75 -1.86 0.41
N THR A 64 -1.95 -1.52 -0.61
CA THR A 64 -2.18 -1.96 -1.99
C THR A 64 -1.96 -3.45 -2.17
N GLY A 65 -0.95 -4.00 -1.50
CA GLY A 65 -0.65 -5.43 -1.51
C GLY A 65 -1.76 -6.24 -0.84
N THR A 66 -2.27 -5.79 0.31
CA THR A 66 -3.38 -6.47 0.98
C THR A 66 -4.66 -6.42 0.14
N ILE A 67 -5.05 -5.26 -0.40
CA ILE A 67 -6.24 -5.13 -1.26
C ILE A 67 -6.08 -5.96 -2.55
N GLY A 68 -4.88 -6.00 -3.12
CA GLY A 68 -4.58 -6.81 -4.30
C GLY A 68 -4.66 -8.32 -4.05
N SER A 69 -4.22 -8.78 -2.88
CA SER A 69 -4.21 -10.21 -2.51
C SER A 69 -5.56 -10.73 -2.04
N LEU A 70 -6.48 -9.86 -1.56
CA LEU A 70 -7.82 -10.25 -1.17
C LEU A 70 -8.62 -10.78 -2.36
N THR A 71 -9.28 -11.91 -2.15
CA THR A 71 -10.18 -12.50 -3.17
C THR A 71 -11.49 -11.74 -3.20
N ALA A 72 -11.86 -11.17 -4.34
CA ALA A 72 -13.18 -10.61 -4.58
C ALA A 72 -14.00 -11.54 -5.46
N LYS A 73 -15.30 -11.69 -5.17
CA LYS A 73 -16.22 -12.57 -5.89
C LYS A 73 -17.54 -11.87 -6.18
N VAL A 74 -18.22 -12.36 -7.19
CA VAL A 74 -19.62 -12.02 -7.46
C VAL A 74 -20.50 -13.02 -6.71
N PHE A 75 -21.45 -12.50 -5.95
CA PHE A 75 -22.44 -13.29 -5.22
C PHE A 75 -23.85 -12.94 -5.70
N GLN A 76 -24.75 -13.90 -5.52
CA GLN A 76 -26.18 -13.68 -5.63
C GLN A 76 -26.84 -13.99 -4.28
N SER A 77 -27.59 -13.02 -3.77
CA SER A 77 -28.45 -13.22 -2.59
C SER A 77 -29.59 -14.16 -2.97
N SER A 78 -29.66 -15.31 -2.32
CA SER A 78 -30.71 -16.31 -2.53
C SER A 78 -31.12 -16.84 -1.16
N PRO A 79 -32.36 -16.55 -0.69
CA PRO A 79 -32.81 -17.12 0.59
C PRO A 79 -32.69 -18.65 0.59
N PRO A 80 -32.10 -19.27 1.63
CA PRO A 80 -31.74 -18.70 2.94
C PRO A 80 -30.32 -18.11 3.09
N GLY A 81 -29.60 -17.80 2.01
CA GLY A 81 -28.20 -17.29 2.15
C GLY A 81 -27.70 -16.58 0.91
N LYS A 82 -26.41 -16.72 0.62
CA LYS A 82 -25.73 -16.20 -0.58
C LYS A 82 -25.04 -17.34 -1.33
N GLN A 83 -25.00 -17.25 -2.64
CA GLN A 83 -24.29 -18.20 -3.49
C GLN A 83 -23.26 -17.46 -4.35
N THR A 84 -22.11 -18.09 -4.57
CA THR A 84 -21.11 -17.56 -5.51
C THR A 84 -21.66 -17.70 -6.93
N ALA A 85 -21.65 -16.59 -7.67
CA ALA A 85 -22.11 -16.55 -9.06
C ALA A 85 -20.90 -16.65 -10.01
N ASP A 86 -20.23 -17.81 -10.02
CA ASP A 86 -19.01 -18.06 -10.79
C ASP A 86 -19.24 -18.08 -12.31
N THR A 87 -20.45 -18.38 -12.73
CA THR A 87 -20.87 -18.33 -14.15
C THR A 87 -21.23 -16.93 -14.64
N HIS A 88 -21.33 -15.96 -13.74
CA HIS A 88 -21.66 -14.58 -14.10
C HIS A 88 -20.51 -13.94 -14.92
N PRO A 89 -20.78 -13.23 -16.04
CA PRO A 89 -19.75 -12.64 -16.90
C PRO A 89 -18.77 -11.71 -16.17
N ALA A 90 -19.22 -11.01 -15.11
CA ALA A 90 -18.37 -10.15 -14.30
C ALA A 90 -17.41 -10.92 -13.38
N TYR A 91 -17.63 -12.23 -13.15
CA TYR A 91 -16.84 -13.00 -12.20
C TYR A 91 -15.35 -13.01 -12.57
N ARG A 92 -15.02 -13.30 -13.82
CA ARG A 92 -13.64 -13.30 -14.32
C ARG A 92 -12.93 -11.97 -14.07
N LEU A 93 -13.59 -10.85 -14.34
CA LEU A 93 -13.02 -9.50 -14.21
C LEU A 93 -12.75 -9.10 -12.76
N VAL A 94 -13.53 -9.62 -11.83
CA VAL A 94 -13.41 -9.33 -10.39
C VAL A 94 -12.42 -10.29 -9.73
N HIS A 95 -12.46 -11.57 -10.11
CA HIS A 95 -11.74 -12.65 -9.44
C HIS A 95 -10.37 -12.94 -10.08
N ASP A 96 -10.35 -13.16 -11.41
CA ASP A 96 -9.17 -13.71 -12.09
C ASP A 96 -8.32 -12.62 -12.73
N GLU A 97 -8.81 -11.99 -13.76
CA GLU A 97 -8.03 -11.09 -14.60
C GLU A 97 -8.83 -9.86 -15.07
N ALA A 98 -8.20 -8.72 -15.00
CA ALA A 98 -8.76 -7.45 -15.49
C ALA A 98 -8.68 -7.33 -17.02
N ASN A 99 -7.65 -7.91 -17.60
CA ASN A 99 -7.38 -8.03 -19.03
C ASN A 99 -6.31 -9.12 -19.24
N ASP A 100 -5.95 -9.40 -20.52
CA ASP A 100 -5.04 -10.51 -20.89
C ASP A 100 -3.62 -10.42 -20.27
N TRP A 101 -3.20 -9.25 -19.76
CA TRP A 101 -1.87 -9.03 -19.19
C TRP A 101 -1.88 -8.52 -17.75
N THR A 102 -3.05 -8.32 -17.14
CA THR A 102 -3.17 -7.79 -15.78
C THR A 102 -4.18 -8.59 -14.97
N SER A 103 -3.75 -9.20 -13.87
CA SER A 103 -4.67 -9.88 -12.96
C SER A 103 -5.62 -8.89 -12.28
N ALA A 104 -6.80 -9.36 -11.85
CA ALA A 104 -7.76 -8.54 -11.11
C ALA A 104 -7.15 -7.95 -9.83
N GLY A 105 -6.35 -8.73 -9.10
CA GLY A 105 -5.61 -8.27 -7.91
C GLY A 105 -4.58 -7.20 -8.23
N ALA A 106 -3.82 -7.35 -9.32
CA ALA A 106 -2.84 -6.35 -9.74
C ALA A 106 -3.51 -5.02 -10.11
N LEU A 107 -4.63 -5.05 -10.83
CA LEU A 107 -5.40 -3.84 -11.13
C LEU A 107 -5.87 -3.16 -9.83
N ARG A 108 -6.41 -3.93 -8.87
CA ARG A 108 -6.82 -3.37 -7.57
C ARG A 108 -5.67 -2.67 -6.85
N GLY A 109 -4.52 -3.33 -6.77
CA GLY A 109 -3.32 -2.72 -6.18
C GLY A 109 -2.91 -1.43 -6.88
N GLN A 110 -2.88 -1.42 -8.21
CA GLN A 110 -2.49 -0.26 -9.02
C GLN A 110 -3.45 0.93 -8.84
N LEU A 111 -4.77 0.73 -8.93
CA LEU A 111 -5.74 1.82 -8.76
C LEU A 111 -5.79 2.35 -7.34
N THR A 112 -5.58 1.48 -6.34
CA THR A 112 -5.46 1.92 -4.94
C THR A 112 -4.18 2.74 -4.72
N ALA A 113 -3.05 2.34 -5.34
CA ALA A 113 -1.81 3.13 -5.32
C ALA A 113 -2.02 4.50 -5.99
N ASP A 114 -2.71 4.53 -7.13
CA ASP A 114 -3.05 5.78 -7.81
C ASP A 114 -3.88 6.70 -6.91
N ALA A 115 -4.88 6.16 -6.22
CA ALA A 115 -5.69 6.94 -5.29
C ALA A 115 -4.88 7.46 -4.10
N LEU A 116 -3.97 6.65 -3.53
CA LEU A 116 -3.09 7.07 -2.43
C LEU A 116 -2.06 8.13 -2.84
N LEU A 117 -1.68 8.18 -4.11
CA LEU A 117 -0.66 9.09 -4.65
C LEU A 117 -1.23 10.29 -5.40
N HIS A 118 -2.41 10.15 -6.04
CA HIS A 118 -2.96 11.12 -6.99
C HIS A 118 -4.43 11.47 -6.74
N ASP A 119 -4.96 11.18 -5.55
CA ASP A 119 -6.35 11.36 -5.13
C ASP A 119 -7.30 10.30 -5.70
N HIS A 120 -7.11 9.87 -6.94
CA HIS A 120 -8.02 8.99 -7.67
C HIS A 120 -7.27 7.97 -8.51
N GLY A 121 -7.83 6.78 -8.61
CA GLY A 121 -7.41 5.73 -9.55
C GLY A 121 -8.53 5.46 -10.56
N PHE A 122 -8.20 5.29 -11.84
CA PHE A 122 -9.15 5.14 -12.92
C PHE A 122 -8.80 3.95 -13.82
N ALA A 123 -9.82 3.18 -14.19
CA ALA A 123 -9.70 2.24 -15.30
C ALA A 123 -10.89 2.38 -16.25
N PHE A 124 -10.62 2.36 -17.55
CA PHE A 124 -11.63 2.31 -18.59
C PHE A 124 -12.22 0.91 -18.65
N ALA A 125 -13.56 0.82 -18.58
CA ALA A 125 -14.31 -0.41 -18.74
C ALA A 125 -14.70 -0.58 -20.22
N ASN A 126 -13.92 -1.34 -20.95
CA ASN A 126 -14.20 -1.64 -22.35
C ASN A 126 -15.41 -2.57 -22.45
N ARG A 127 -16.40 -2.17 -23.26
CA ARG A 127 -17.68 -2.89 -23.38
C ARG A 127 -17.91 -3.41 -24.79
N VAL A 128 -18.46 -4.61 -24.82
CA VAL A 128 -19.00 -5.22 -26.04
C VAL A 128 -20.42 -5.62 -25.73
N SER A 129 -21.40 -5.11 -26.51
CA SER A 129 -22.82 -5.41 -26.31
C SER A 129 -23.28 -5.25 -24.84
N GLU A 130 -23.05 -4.07 -24.26
CA GLU A 130 -23.41 -3.67 -22.88
C GLU A 130 -22.62 -4.37 -21.75
N ARG A 131 -21.83 -5.39 -22.08
CA ARG A 131 -21.01 -6.09 -21.06
C ARG A 131 -19.56 -5.63 -21.08
N VAL A 132 -18.99 -5.44 -19.91
CA VAL A 132 -17.56 -5.16 -19.76
C VAL A 132 -16.78 -6.44 -20.08
N VAL A 133 -15.79 -6.32 -20.96
CA VAL A 133 -14.92 -7.44 -21.36
C VAL A 133 -13.54 -7.32 -20.75
N GLU A 134 -13.08 -6.10 -20.46
CA GLU A 134 -11.78 -5.84 -19.84
C GLU A 134 -11.74 -4.47 -19.16
N PHE A 135 -10.77 -4.30 -18.26
CA PHE A 135 -10.41 -3.03 -17.66
C PHE A 135 -9.03 -2.59 -18.09
N ILE A 136 -8.90 -1.33 -18.50
CA ILE A 136 -7.64 -0.71 -18.92
C ILE A 136 -7.33 0.44 -17.97
N ARG A 137 -6.24 0.36 -17.19
CA ARG A 137 -5.84 1.43 -16.26
C ARG A 137 -5.52 2.71 -17.06
N LEU A 138 -6.02 3.85 -16.57
CA LEU A 138 -5.72 5.17 -17.10
C LEU A 138 -4.73 5.89 -16.17
N ASP A 139 -3.83 6.71 -16.73
CA ASP A 139 -2.97 7.58 -15.91
C ASP A 139 -3.85 8.60 -15.18
N PRO A 140 -3.87 8.61 -13.84
CA PRO A 140 -4.73 9.51 -13.07
C PRO A 140 -4.48 10.99 -13.37
N ARG A 141 -3.25 11.35 -13.79
CA ARG A 141 -2.90 12.72 -14.18
C ARG A 141 -3.49 13.16 -15.50
N SER A 142 -3.96 12.22 -16.31
CA SER A 142 -4.59 12.49 -17.60
C SER A 142 -6.10 12.64 -17.52
N VAL A 143 -6.71 12.29 -16.39
CA VAL A 143 -8.17 12.25 -16.21
C VAL A 143 -8.62 13.39 -15.31
N THR A 144 -9.63 14.12 -15.74
CA THR A 144 -10.30 15.19 -14.97
C THR A 144 -11.74 14.76 -14.70
N ILE A 145 -12.18 14.86 -13.45
CA ILE A 145 -13.56 14.60 -13.03
C ILE A 145 -14.35 15.87 -13.20
N LYS A 146 -15.49 15.81 -13.87
CA LYS A 146 -16.44 16.89 -14.01
C LYS A 146 -17.84 16.41 -13.64
N GLN A 147 -18.74 17.35 -13.37
CA GLN A 147 -20.15 17.08 -13.14
C GLN A 147 -20.97 17.77 -14.20
N ASP A 148 -22.02 17.13 -14.65
CA ASP A 148 -23.01 17.72 -15.50
C ASP A 148 -23.81 18.74 -14.66
N GLU A 149 -23.91 19.97 -15.15
CA GLU A 149 -24.57 21.07 -14.42
C GLU A 149 -26.08 20.84 -14.25
N THR A 150 -26.69 20.03 -15.10
CA THR A 150 -28.14 19.80 -15.09
C THR A 150 -28.51 18.59 -14.24
N THR A 151 -27.78 17.47 -14.42
CA THR A 151 -28.10 16.19 -13.75
C THR A 151 -27.29 15.95 -12.49
N GLY A 152 -26.15 16.64 -12.31
CA GLY A 152 -25.19 16.40 -11.24
C GLY A 152 -24.38 15.11 -11.44
N GLU A 153 -24.57 14.40 -12.54
CA GLU A 153 -23.85 13.16 -12.81
C GLU A 153 -22.38 13.42 -13.09
N PRO A 154 -21.46 12.62 -12.49
CA PRO A 154 -20.05 12.73 -12.81
C PRO A 154 -19.76 12.17 -14.21
N PHE A 155 -18.90 12.86 -14.93
CA PHE A 155 -18.28 12.37 -16.14
C PHE A 155 -16.79 12.64 -16.12
N TYR A 156 -16.05 11.91 -16.94
CA TYR A 156 -14.59 11.93 -16.91
C TYR A 156 -14.07 12.40 -18.27
N GLU A 157 -13.11 13.32 -18.23
CA GLU A 157 -12.39 13.76 -19.43
C GLU A 157 -10.95 13.29 -19.37
N GLN A 158 -10.56 12.41 -20.28
CA GLN A 158 -9.19 11.97 -20.44
C GLN A 158 -8.51 12.75 -21.55
N ARG A 159 -7.36 13.32 -21.22
CA ARG A 159 -6.49 13.97 -22.23
C ARG A 159 -5.47 12.97 -22.76
N VAL A 160 -5.54 12.69 -24.07
CA VAL A 160 -4.58 11.84 -24.80
C VAL A 160 -3.92 12.70 -25.90
N GLY A 161 -2.72 13.19 -25.63
CA GLY A 161 -2.06 14.16 -26.49
C GLY A 161 -2.87 15.48 -26.58
N THR A 162 -3.32 15.82 -27.77
CA THR A 162 -4.16 17.00 -28.05
C THR A 162 -5.66 16.71 -28.00
N GLN A 163 -6.05 15.44 -27.93
CA GLN A 163 -7.46 15.03 -27.92
C GLN A 163 -7.98 14.87 -26.49
N VAL A 164 -9.24 15.23 -26.29
CA VAL A 164 -9.98 14.99 -25.05
C VAL A 164 -11.05 13.95 -25.36
N ARG A 165 -11.04 12.86 -24.62
CA ARG A 165 -12.07 11.82 -24.65
C ARG A 165 -12.97 11.97 -23.43
N ARG A 166 -14.28 11.97 -23.64
CA ARG A 166 -15.27 12.04 -22.55
C ARG A 166 -15.85 10.65 -22.32
N TYR A 167 -15.96 10.27 -21.07
CA TYR A 167 -16.54 9.00 -20.61
C TYR A 167 -17.64 9.26 -19.57
N GLY A 168 -18.70 8.49 -19.65
CA GLY A 168 -19.76 8.48 -18.64
C GLY A 168 -19.33 7.77 -17.35
N HIS A 169 -20.13 7.95 -16.30
CA HIS A 169 -19.85 7.39 -14.98
C HIS A 169 -19.85 5.85 -14.93
N ARG A 170 -20.45 5.16 -15.90
CA ARG A 170 -20.46 3.68 -16.00
C ARG A 170 -19.31 3.14 -16.85
N GLU A 171 -18.62 3.98 -17.59
CA GLU A 171 -17.50 3.59 -18.44
C GLU A 171 -16.15 3.64 -17.70
N ILE A 172 -16.13 4.24 -16.51
CA ILE A 172 -14.90 4.36 -15.70
C ILE A 172 -15.09 3.67 -14.36
N LEU A 173 -14.25 2.70 -14.08
CA LEU A 173 -14.02 2.17 -12.74
C LEU A 173 -13.17 3.19 -11.99
N HIS A 174 -13.76 3.87 -11.02
CA HIS A 174 -13.14 4.97 -10.30
C HIS A 174 -13.03 4.65 -8.81
N ILE A 175 -11.83 4.70 -8.29
CA ILE A 175 -11.49 4.55 -6.87
C ILE A 175 -10.94 5.87 -6.38
N SER A 176 -11.51 6.40 -5.30
CA SER A 176 -11.11 7.67 -4.70
C SER A 176 -10.40 7.42 -3.37
N ALA A 177 -9.38 8.22 -3.08
CA ALA A 177 -8.83 8.30 -1.74
C ALA A 177 -9.88 8.81 -0.73
N PRO A 178 -9.75 8.52 0.57
CA PRO A 178 -10.63 9.07 1.60
C PRO A 178 -10.73 10.60 1.48
N LEU A 179 -11.95 11.12 1.50
CA LEU A 179 -12.28 12.55 1.29
C LEU A 179 -11.85 13.09 -0.09
N GLY A 180 -11.52 12.24 -1.06
CA GLY A 180 -11.03 12.67 -2.37
C GLY A 180 -9.65 13.32 -2.34
N LEU A 181 -8.86 13.10 -1.29
CA LEU A 181 -7.54 13.71 -1.10
C LEU A 181 -6.51 12.63 -0.78
N ALA A 182 -5.46 12.56 -1.60
CA ALA A 182 -4.36 11.63 -1.38
C ALA A 182 -3.67 11.89 -0.04
N PRO A 183 -3.37 10.85 0.76
CA PRO A 183 -2.66 11.01 2.02
C PRO A 183 -1.34 11.77 1.87
N ILE A 184 -0.59 11.56 0.77
CA ILE A 184 0.66 12.28 0.55
C ILE A 184 0.47 13.80 0.36
N LYS A 185 -0.69 14.24 -0.14
CA LYS A 185 -1.02 15.65 -0.25
C LYS A 185 -1.46 16.23 1.09
N ALA A 186 -2.30 15.48 1.82
CA ALA A 186 -2.75 15.86 3.15
C ALA A 186 -1.57 15.98 4.14
N GLY A 187 -0.64 15.02 4.11
CA GLY A 187 0.52 14.95 5.00
C GLY A 187 1.82 15.50 4.42
N ARG A 188 1.77 16.37 3.43
CA ARG A 188 2.97 16.84 2.73
C ARG A 188 4.01 17.47 3.67
N GLU A 189 3.60 18.19 4.71
CA GLU A 189 4.51 18.81 5.66
C GLU A 189 5.28 17.76 6.50
N ALA A 190 4.59 16.71 6.98
CA ALA A 190 5.20 15.61 7.70
C ALA A 190 6.19 14.83 6.80
N ILE A 191 5.79 14.56 5.54
CA ILE A 191 6.65 13.88 4.56
C ILE A 191 7.86 14.77 4.21
N GLY A 192 7.65 16.07 4.03
CA GLY A 192 8.74 17.05 3.79
C GLY A 192 9.74 17.11 4.93
N LEU A 193 9.25 17.08 6.17
CA LEU A 193 10.12 17.01 7.35
C LEU A 193 10.91 15.70 7.38
N ALA A 194 10.28 14.54 7.07
CA ALA A 194 10.98 13.25 7.00
C ALA A 194 12.12 13.28 5.96
N LEU A 195 11.87 13.84 4.77
CA LEU A 195 12.90 14.02 3.73
C LEU A 195 14.04 14.92 4.19
N THR A 196 13.74 15.99 4.92
CA THR A 196 14.73 16.92 5.46
C THR A 196 15.60 16.26 6.53
N LEU A 197 14.99 15.49 7.43
CA LEU A 197 15.71 14.73 8.45
C LEU A 197 16.63 13.67 7.80
N GLU A 198 16.18 12.98 6.77
CA GLU A 198 17.00 12.03 6.03
C GLU A 198 18.20 12.71 5.34
N ALA A 199 17.94 13.83 4.67
CA ALA A 199 19.00 14.62 4.02
C ALA A 199 20.01 15.18 5.04
N HIS A 200 19.54 15.60 6.22
CA HIS A 200 20.40 16.04 7.31
C HIS A 200 21.28 14.89 7.84
N ALA A 201 20.68 13.70 8.08
CA ALA A 201 21.42 12.52 8.48
C ALA A 201 22.48 12.13 7.44
N ALA A 202 22.11 12.12 6.16
CA ALA A 202 23.04 11.80 5.08
C ALA A 202 24.25 12.77 5.05
N LYS A 203 24.01 14.08 5.26
CA LYS A 203 25.10 15.08 5.35
C LYS A 203 25.94 14.90 6.61
N LEU A 204 25.30 14.57 7.75
CA LEU A 204 25.99 14.37 9.02
C LEU A 204 26.94 13.18 8.95
N PHE A 205 26.52 12.07 8.35
CA PHE A 205 27.34 10.86 8.27
C PHE A 205 28.21 10.80 7.01
N GLY A 206 27.73 11.33 5.88
CA GLY A 206 28.42 11.25 4.59
C GLY A 206 29.62 12.20 4.47
N ASN A 207 29.53 13.41 5.01
CA ASN A 207 30.56 14.45 4.87
C ASN A 207 31.36 14.68 6.13
N GLY A 208 31.19 13.87 7.18
CA GLY A 208 31.80 14.14 8.48
C GLY A 208 31.40 15.52 9.01
N ALA A 209 30.15 15.91 8.92
CA ALA A 209 29.62 17.26 9.14
C ALA A 209 29.95 17.85 10.53
N ARG A 210 30.40 17.02 11.44
CA ARG A 210 31.05 17.43 12.66
C ARG A 210 32.48 16.90 12.65
N PRO A 211 33.47 17.74 12.88
CA PRO A 211 34.80 17.21 13.17
C PRO A 211 34.66 16.28 14.38
N SER A 212 35.09 15.05 14.25
CA SER A 212 35.13 14.08 15.36
C SER A 212 35.96 14.59 16.51
N SER A 213 36.73 15.62 16.22
CA SER A 213 37.62 16.26 17.16
C SER A 213 37.96 17.69 16.75
N VAL A 214 38.21 18.50 17.73
CA VAL A 214 38.77 19.87 17.57
C VAL A 214 40.20 19.89 18.09
N ILE A 215 41.10 20.41 17.26
CA ILE A 215 42.48 20.63 17.63
C ILE A 215 42.64 22.12 17.82
N TRP A 216 43.09 22.52 18.97
CA TRP A 216 43.26 23.92 19.35
C TRP A 216 44.57 24.15 20.09
N ASN A 217 45.04 25.39 20.11
CA ASN A 217 46.20 25.81 20.86
C ASN A 217 45.87 27.13 21.58
N GLU A 218 46.02 27.13 22.90
CA GLU A 218 45.79 28.33 23.72
C GLU A 218 46.85 29.43 23.53
N ASN A 219 48.07 29.04 23.15
CA ASN A 219 49.19 29.97 22.90
C ASN A 219 49.75 29.68 21.50
N PRO A 220 49.17 30.24 20.42
CA PRO A 220 49.76 30.10 19.10
C PRO A 220 51.10 30.84 19.06
N ALA A 221 52.17 30.10 19.25
CA ALA A 221 53.51 30.62 19.08
C ALA A 221 53.78 30.95 17.61
N GLY A 222 53.53 32.15 17.21
CA GLY A 222 53.69 32.62 15.85
C GLY A 222 52.55 33.61 15.54
N GLY A 223 52.89 34.88 15.67
CA GLY A 223 51.97 35.99 15.39
C GLY A 223 51.28 35.87 13.99
N ASN A 224 50.40 36.80 13.73
CA ASN A 224 49.57 36.95 12.52
C ASN A 224 50.32 36.98 11.18
N GLY A 225 51.35 36.13 10.99
CA GLY A 225 52.15 36.04 9.77
C GLY A 225 52.11 34.69 9.10
N ASP A 226 52.77 34.60 7.97
CA ASP A 226 52.82 33.43 7.03
C ASP A 226 53.20 32.09 7.73
N GLY A 227 53.83 32.14 8.92
CA GLY A 227 54.17 30.98 9.73
C GLY A 227 52.94 30.24 10.32
N GLY A 228 51.91 30.96 10.68
CA GLY A 228 50.67 30.38 11.25
C GLY A 228 49.87 29.59 10.22
N ALA A 229 49.73 30.13 9.00
CA ALA A 229 49.06 29.47 7.90
C ALA A 229 49.80 28.19 7.47
N LYS A 230 51.12 28.20 7.48
CA LYS A 230 51.96 27.06 7.14
C LYS A 230 51.89 25.94 8.18
N THR A 231 51.82 26.29 9.46
CA THR A 231 51.62 25.32 10.56
C THR A 231 50.27 24.66 10.47
N ILE A 232 49.19 25.42 10.23
CA ILE A 232 47.83 24.87 10.04
C ILE A 232 47.77 23.95 8.81
N SER A 233 48.44 24.34 7.72
CA SER A 233 48.50 23.51 6.50
C SER A 233 49.22 22.19 6.75
N ASN A 234 50.39 22.24 7.44
CA ASN A 234 51.15 21.04 7.80
C ASN A 234 50.36 20.12 8.73
N MET A 235 49.64 20.67 9.71
CA MET A 235 48.80 19.93 10.64
C MET A 235 47.63 19.27 9.91
N ARG A 236 46.99 19.98 8.96
CA ARG A 236 45.93 19.42 8.13
C ARG A 236 46.40 18.25 7.27
N ASN A 237 47.58 18.35 6.73
CA ASN A 237 48.19 17.29 5.93
C ASN A 237 48.58 16.08 6.79
N ALA A 238 49.19 16.30 7.94
CA ALA A 238 49.48 15.24 8.91
C ALA A 238 48.20 14.52 9.38
N TRP A 239 47.16 15.29 9.69
CA TRP A 239 45.85 14.72 10.05
C TRP A 239 45.26 13.84 8.93
N ARG A 240 45.29 14.31 7.68
CA ARG A 240 44.83 13.53 6.53
C ARG A 240 45.66 12.27 6.28
N GLN A 241 46.95 12.31 6.54
CA GLN A 241 47.82 11.16 6.44
C GLN A 241 47.55 10.11 7.53
N THR A 242 47.30 10.55 8.76
CA THR A 242 47.05 9.67 9.92
C THR A 242 45.63 9.08 9.91
N PHE A 243 44.63 9.88 9.56
CA PHE A 243 43.21 9.50 9.60
C PHE A 243 42.53 9.37 8.20
N GLY A 244 43.34 9.39 7.13
CA GLY A 244 42.84 9.16 5.78
C GLY A 244 42.43 7.70 5.53
N ALA A 245 41.70 7.44 4.46
CA ALA A 245 41.19 6.12 4.12
C ALA A 245 42.36 5.09 4.06
N GLY A 246 42.35 4.14 4.97
CA GLY A 246 43.34 3.06 5.07
C GLY A 246 44.25 3.09 6.31
N ASN A 247 44.33 4.19 7.06
CA ASN A 247 45.17 4.33 8.25
C ASN A 247 44.34 4.51 9.51
N ASN A 248 43.67 3.49 9.94
CA ASN A 248 42.90 3.51 11.18
C ASN A 248 43.74 3.00 12.33
N GLY A 249 44.19 3.89 13.20
CA GLY A 249 44.74 3.52 14.50
C GLY A 249 46.14 4.06 14.85
N ASP A 250 46.80 4.77 13.98
CA ASP A 250 48.08 5.38 14.31
C ASP A 250 47.93 6.54 15.30
N PRO A 251 48.74 6.62 16.36
CA PRO A 251 48.69 7.71 17.32
C PRO A 251 49.13 9.05 16.68
N LEU A 252 48.31 10.10 16.86
CA LEU A 252 48.64 11.44 16.43
C LEU A 252 49.45 12.13 17.52
N PHE A 253 50.68 12.51 17.22
CA PHE A 253 51.53 13.28 18.11
C PHE A 253 51.27 14.77 17.86
N LEU A 254 50.87 15.50 18.91
CA LEU A 254 50.65 16.94 18.91
C LEU A 254 51.79 17.58 19.67
N ASP A 255 52.59 18.45 19.01
CA ASP A 255 53.67 19.21 19.62
C ASP A 255 53.29 20.69 19.78
N GLY A 256 54.01 21.42 20.62
CA GLY A 256 53.87 22.88 20.75
C GLY A 256 52.59 23.37 21.44
N GLY A 257 52.04 22.58 22.38
CA GLY A 257 50.86 23.01 23.16
C GLY A 257 49.52 22.86 22.49
N TRP A 258 49.47 22.10 21.39
CA TRP A 258 48.22 21.74 20.73
C TRP A 258 47.47 20.67 21.54
N GLN A 259 46.16 20.87 21.71
CA GLN A 259 45.28 19.97 22.43
C GLN A 259 44.24 19.38 21.48
N HIS A 260 43.94 18.11 21.68
CA HIS A 260 42.92 17.40 20.96
C HIS A 260 41.74 17.14 21.89
N ARG A 261 40.55 17.55 21.49
CA ARG A 261 39.31 17.25 22.20
C ARG A 261 38.36 16.54 21.26
N GLN A 262 37.95 15.33 21.61
CA GLN A 262 36.86 14.66 20.93
C GLN A 262 35.56 15.41 21.19
N VAL A 263 34.83 15.68 20.14
CA VAL A 263 33.45 16.21 20.24
C VAL A 263 32.53 15.01 20.49
N ALA A 264 32.16 14.81 21.75
CA ALA A 264 31.21 13.76 22.11
C ALA A 264 29.86 13.98 21.40
N LEU A 265 29.15 12.87 21.08
CA LEU A 265 27.77 12.91 20.63
C LEU A 265 26.94 13.68 21.66
N THR A 266 26.35 14.79 21.25
CA THR A 266 25.53 15.61 22.12
C THR A 266 24.12 14.99 22.27
N SER A 267 23.38 15.38 23.33
CA SER A 267 21.96 14.99 23.51
C SER A 267 21.09 15.30 22.28
N VAL A 268 21.51 16.23 21.44
CA VAL A 268 20.88 16.58 20.17
C VAL A 268 20.87 15.39 19.18
N ASP A 269 21.90 14.55 19.18
CA ASP A 269 21.96 13.39 18.28
C ASP A 269 21.02 12.26 18.74
N ALA A 270 20.82 12.10 20.05
CA ALA A 270 19.83 11.19 20.60
C ALA A 270 18.40 11.66 20.30
N GLN A 271 18.12 12.95 20.47
CA GLN A 271 16.85 13.57 20.11
C GLN A 271 16.56 13.46 18.61
N PHE A 272 17.59 13.53 17.75
CA PHE A 272 17.43 13.35 16.32
C PHE A 272 16.94 11.92 15.96
N ALA A 273 17.46 10.89 16.62
CA ALA A 273 16.98 9.50 16.42
C ALA A 273 15.52 9.34 16.88
N GLU A 274 15.14 9.96 17.99
CA GLU A 274 13.77 9.99 18.51
C GLU A 274 12.82 10.70 17.52
N MET A 275 13.22 11.85 16.99
CA MET A 275 12.46 12.57 15.96
C MET A 275 12.23 11.72 14.70
N ARG A 276 13.19 10.91 14.27
CA ARG A 276 13.00 10.00 13.12
C ARG A 276 11.98 8.91 13.43
N THR A 277 11.97 8.36 14.64
CA THR A 277 10.97 7.39 15.08
C THR A 277 9.57 8.01 15.13
N GLU A 278 9.44 9.22 15.68
CA GLU A 278 8.15 9.95 15.68
C GLU A 278 7.65 10.24 14.27
N GLN A 279 8.52 10.50 13.29
CA GLN A 279 8.09 10.67 11.90
C GLN A 279 7.48 9.39 11.30
N ILE A 280 7.97 8.20 11.68
CA ILE A 280 7.34 6.94 11.26
C ILE A 280 5.91 6.84 11.82
N VAL A 281 5.72 7.19 13.09
CA VAL A 281 4.41 7.19 13.75
C VAL A 281 3.45 8.20 13.13
N GLU A 282 3.95 9.40 12.77
CA GLU A 282 3.15 10.44 12.09
C GLU A 282 2.69 9.98 10.71
N ILE A 283 3.60 9.37 9.93
CA ILE A 283 3.27 8.80 8.62
C ILE A 283 2.30 7.62 8.77
N ALA A 284 2.51 6.75 9.76
CA ALA A 284 1.59 5.65 10.06
C ALA A 284 0.17 6.16 10.35
N ARG A 285 0.04 7.25 11.12
CA ARG A 285 -1.23 7.93 11.42
C ARG A 285 -1.88 8.51 10.17
N LEU A 286 -1.10 9.12 9.29
CA LEU A 286 -1.55 9.68 8.02
C LEU A 286 -2.22 8.63 7.12
N PHE A 287 -1.63 7.45 7.02
CA PHE A 287 -2.16 6.32 6.25
C PHE A 287 -3.15 5.45 7.06
N ARG A 288 -3.36 5.78 8.35
CA ARG A 288 -4.18 5.01 9.30
C ARG A 288 -3.67 3.56 9.48
N VAL A 289 -2.38 3.36 9.31
CA VAL A 289 -1.72 2.06 9.48
C VAL A 289 -1.12 1.98 10.87
N PRO A 290 -1.36 0.91 11.64
CA PRO A 290 -0.67 0.72 12.92
C PRO A 290 0.85 0.73 12.76
N PRO A 291 1.62 1.48 13.58
CA PRO A 291 3.06 1.67 13.39
C PRO A 291 3.87 0.37 13.33
N HIS A 292 3.48 -0.66 14.09
CA HIS A 292 4.17 -1.96 14.09
C HIS A 292 4.11 -2.67 12.72
N LEU A 293 3.08 -2.42 11.91
CA LEU A 293 3.00 -2.94 10.54
C LEU A 293 3.95 -2.19 9.57
N LEU A 294 4.51 -1.07 10.00
CA LEU A 294 5.59 -0.35 9.34
C LEU A 294 6.95 -0.66 9.98
N PHE A 295 7.05 -1.77 10.73
CA PHE A 295 8.26 -2.24 11.44
C PHE A 295 8.74 -1.31 12.56
N GLU A 296 7.89 -0.43 13.09
CA GLU A 296 8.16 0.33 14.31
C GLU A 296 7.65 -0.51 15.51
N LEU A 297 8.58 -1.19 16.21
CA LEU A 297 8.26 -2.19 17.22
C LEU A 297 8.52 -1.74 18.67
N SER A 298 8.90 -0.48 18.89
CA SER A 298 9.29 0.03 20.21
C SER A 298 8.19 -0.10 21.27
N ARG A 299 6.91 -0.09 20.84
CA ARG A 299 5.72 -0.21 21.71
C ARG A 299 4.86 -1.43 21.41
N ALA A 300 5.30 -2.33 20.53
CA ALA A 300 4.55 -3.51 20.16
C ALA A 300 4.87 -4.67 21.12
N THR A 301 3.82 -5.27 21.68
CA THR A 301 3.90 -6.55 22.40
C THR A 301 3.23 -7.62 21.56
N TRP A 302 3.72 -8.86 21.62
CA TRP A 302 3.15 -9.98 20.86
C TRP A 302 1.66 -10.23 21.16
N SER A 303 1.20 -9.93 22.39
CA SER A 303 -0.19 -10.08 22.79
C SER A 303 -1.14 -9.11 22.07
N ASN A 304 -0.66 -7.95 21.64
CA ASN A 304 -1.49 -6.94 21.01
C ASN A 304 -1.44 -6.99 19.46
N ALA A 305 -0.58 -7.82 18.87
CA ALA A 305 -0.38 -7.86 17.42
C ALA A 305 -1.64 -8.31 16.66
N GLU A 306 -2.39 -9.28 17.22
CA GLU A 306 -3.64 -9.76 16.62
C GLU A 306 -4.75 -8.70 16.68
N GLU A 307 -4.93 -8.04 17.82
CA GLU A 307 -5.90 -6.94 17.97
C GLU A 307 -5.57 -5.75 17.05
N MET A 308 -4.29 -5.42 16.93
CA MET A 308 -3.83 -4.34 16.07
C MET A 308 -4.01 -4.68 14.58
N PHE A 309 -3.86 -5.94 14.20
CA PHE A 309 -4.15 -6.40 12.84
C PHE A 309 -5.65 -6.35 12.54
N GLN A 310 -6.49 -6.76 13.48
CA GLN A 310 -7.95 -6.61 13.38
C GLN A 310 -8.35 -5.13 13.24
N SER A 311 -7.71 -4.24 13.98
CA SER A 311 -7.89 -2.80 13.87
C SER A 311 -7.53 -2.29 12.46
N PHE A 312 -6.43 -2.76 11.87
CA PHE A 312 -6.04 -2.43 10.50
C PHE A 312 -7.08 -2.89 9.47
N LEU A 313 -7.59 -4.13 9.61
CA LEU A 313 -8.65 -4.64 8.74
C LEU A 313 -9.93 -3.79 8.84
N THR A 314 -10.36 -3.50 10.06
CA THR A 314 -11.66 -2.85 10.29
C THR A 314 -11.62 -1.35 9.99
N LEU A 315 -10.58 -0.66 10.45
CA LEU A 315 -10.52 0.80 10.39
C LEU A 315 -9.82 1.35 9.14
N THR A 316 -8.91 0.57 8.55
CA THR A 316 -8.14 1.02 7.38
C THR A 316 -8.63 0.37 6.10
N LEU A 317 -8.70 -0.97 6.06
CA LEU A 317 -9.01 -1.68 4.82
C LEU A 317 -10.50 -1.69 4.49
N ARG A 318 -11.39 -1.87 5.48
CA ARG A 318 -12.84 -1.98 5.23
C ARG A 318 -13.40 -0.82 4.39
N PRO A 319 -13.08 0.46 4.66
CA PRO A 319 -13.55 1.56 3.81
C PRO A 319 -13.08 1.47 2.36
N TRP A 320 -11.87 0.94 2.12
CA TRP A 320 -11.36 0.70 0.78
C TRP A 320 -12.10 -0.44 0.09
N LEU A 321 -12.37 -1.52 0.80
CA LEU A 321 -13.11 -2.68 0.26
C LEU A 321 -14.52 -2.28 -0.11
N ASP A 322 -15.23 -1.54 0.75
CA ASP A 322 -16.56 -1.01 0.47
C ASP A 322 -16.59 -0.11 -0.78
N ALA A 323 -15.55 0.74 -0.93
CA ALA A 323 -15.40 1.59 -2.12
C ALA A 323 -15.19 0.76 -3.40
N TRP A 324 -14.40 -0.31 -3.32
CA TRP A 324 -14.18 -1.24 -4.42
C TRP A 324 -15.43 -2.04 -4.77
N GLU A 325 -16.13 -2.60 -3.77
CA GLU A 325 -17.38 -3.34 -3.94
C GLU A 325 -18.42 -2.48 -4.67
N TRP A 326 -18.56 -1.22 -4.22
CA TRP A 326 -19.44 -0.24 -4.84
C TRP A 326 -19.03 0.08 -6.30
N ALA A 327 -17.74 0.35 -6.52
CA ALA A 327 -17.23 0.70 -7.85
C ALA A 327 -17.42 -0.44 -8.85
N TYR A 328 -17.13 -1.67 -8.46
CA TYR A 328 -17.39 -2.86 -9.28
C TYR A 328 -18.88 -3.05 -9.56
N ALA A 329 -19.73 -2.99 -8.53
CA ALA A 329 -21.17 -3.16 -8.69
C ALA A 329 -21.78 -2.12 -9.64
N ARG A 330 -21.31 -0.87 -9.58
CA ARG A 330 -21.74 0.22 -10.45
C ARG A 330 -21.39 -0.02 -11.93
N VAL A 331 -20.18 -0.50 -12.19
CA VAL A 331 -19.63 -0.63 -13.54
C VAL A 331 -19.99 -1.96 -14.18
N LEU A 332 -19.96 -3.05 -13.42
CA LEU A 332 -20.11 -4.42 -13.94
C LEU A 332 -21.56 -4.93 -13.95
N LEU A 333 -22.36 -4.51 -12.96
CA LEU A 333 -23.73 -5.03 -12.80
C LEU A 333 -24.76 -4.05 -13.36
N THR A 334 -25.73 -4.58 -14.12
CA THR A 334 -26.87 -3.80 -14.57
C THR A 334 -27.82 -3.48 -13.40
N PRO A 335 -28.72 -2.48 -13.53
CA PRO A 335 -29.72 -2.23 -12.50
C PRO A 335 -30.60 -3.45 -12.20
N GLU A 336 -30.95 -4.22 -13.23
CA GLU A 336 -31.77 -5.43 -13.16
C GLU A 336 -31.03 -6.55 -12.40
N GLU A 337 -29.74 -6.75 -12.67
CA GLU A 337 -28.91 -7.72 -11.96
C GLU A 337 -28.79 -7.35 -10.48
N ARG A 338 -28.55 -6.08 -10.16
CA ARG A 338 -28.54 -5.60 -8.77
C ARG A 338 -29.89 -5.77 -8.07
N ALA A 339 -30.99 -5.52 -8.77
CA ALA A 339 -32.34 -5.76 -8.26
C ALA A 339 -32.61 -7.27 -8.04
N SER A 340 -31.96 -8.13 -8.82
CA SER A 340 -32.03 -9.60 -8.68
C SER A 340 -31.06 -10.15 -7.61
N GLY A 341 -30.44 -9.27 -6.82
CA GLY A 341 -29.61 -9.63 -5.68
C GLY A 341 -28.15 -9.95 -6.02
N TYR A 342 -27.66 -9.61 -7.23
CA TYR A 342 -26.23 -9.73 -7.53
C TYR A 342 -25.43 -8.59 -6.90
N TYR A 343 -24.26 -8.90 -6.33
CA TYR A 343 -23.34 -7.94 -5.73
C TYR A 343 -21.91 -8.48 -5.76
N VAL A 344 -20.94 -7.60 -5.53
CA VAL A 344 -19.53 -7.95 -5.39
C VAL A 344 -19.15 -7.85 -3.92
N GLU A 345 -18.41 -8.82 -3.42
CA GLU A 345 -17.94 -8.84 -2.03
C GLU A 345 -16.52 -9.41 -1.94
N PHE A 346 -15.71 -8.84 -1.04
CA PHE A 346 -14.40 -9.40 -0.70
C PHE A 346 -14.53 -10.49 0.35
N VAL A 347 -13.84 -11.61 0.11
CA VAL A 347 -13.74 -12.71 1.08
C VAL A 347 -12.59 -12.39 2.04
N ILE A 348 -12.92 -12.00 3.26
CA ILE A 348 -11.96 -11.55 4.28
C ILE A 348 -11.56 -12.70 5.22
N ASP A 349 -12.36 -13.76 5.29
CA ASP A 349 -12.21 -14.86 6.27
C ASP A 349 -10.81 -15.49 6.26
N ASP A 350 -10.17 -15.58 5.10
CA ASP A 350 -8.83 -16.16 4.96
C ASP A 350 -7.72 -15.34 5.65
N ILE A 351 -7.94 -14.03 5.83
CA ILE A 351 -6.97 -13.14 6.49
C ILE A 351 -7.20 -13.08 8.00
N ILE A 352 -8.45 -13.12 8.42
CA ILE A 352 -8.81 -13.05 9.85
C ILE A 352 -8.33 -14.29 10.60
N THR A 353 -8.27 -15.43 9.94
CA THR A 353 -7.91 -16.73 10.55
C THR A 353 -6.46 -17.12 10.27
N ALA A 354 -5.51 -16.20 10.50
CA ALA A 354 -4.09 -16.46 10.25
C ALA A 354 -3.50 -17.62 11.08
N ASN A 355 -4.10 -17.97 12.22
CA ASN A 355 -3.66 -19.08 13.05
C ASN A 355 -4.44 -20.36 12.72
N ALA A 356 -3.76 -21.38 12.18
CA ALA A 356 -4.35 -22.67 11.82
C ALA A 356 -5.08 -23.36 13.00
N ALA A 357 -4.61 -23.19 14.23
CA ALA A 357 -5.24 -23.75 15.42
C ALA A 357 -6.57 -23.04 15.74
N THR A 358 -6.59 -21.73 15.70
CA THR A 358 -7.82 -20.91 15.89
C THR A 358 -8.83 -21.23 14.80
N ARG A 359 -8.40 -21.34 13.54
CA ARG A 359 -9.26 -21.73 12.42
C ARG A 359 -9.88 -23.10 12.60
N ALA A 360 -9.08 -24.09 13.02
CA ALA A 360 -9.59 -25.44 13.29
C ALA A 360 -10.63 -25.45 14.42
N THR A 361 -10.40 -24.70 15.48
CA THR A 361 -11.34 -24.55 16.61
C THR A 361 -12.64 -23.87 16.16
N THR A 362 -12.55 -22.80 15.38
CA THR A 362 -13.72 -22.09 14.83
C THR A 362 -14.56 -23.00 13.93
N TYR A 363 -13.93 -23.74 13.02
CA TYR A 363 -14.64 -24.69 12.18
C TYR A 363 -15.27 -25.85 12.98
N GLN A 364 -14.58 -26.34 14.01
CA GLN A 364 -15.13 -27.34 14.91
C GLN A 364 -16.39 -26.81 15.61
N GLN A 365 -16.36 -25.59 16.12
CA GLN A 365 -17.51 -24.96 16.76
C GLN A 365 -18.68 -24.76 15.79
N TYR A 366 -18.43 -24.22 14.59
CA TYR A 366 -19.48 -24.03 13.58
C TYR A 366 -20.09 -25.35 13.10
N ARG A 367 -19.29 -26.41 12.99
CA ARG A 367 -19.80 -27.76 12.72
C ARG A 367 -20.64 -28.30 13.86
N ALA A 368 -20.21 -28.13 15.10
CA ALA A 368 -20.95 -28.57 16.27
C ALA A 368 -22.28 -27.83 16.46
N MET A 369 -22.32 -26.54 16.06
CA MET A 369 -23.53 -25.71 16.10
C MET A 369 -24.48 -25.97 14.90
N GLY A 370 -24.05 -26.74 13.89
CA GLY A 370 -24.82 -26.93 12.66
C GLY A 370 -24.87 -25.71 11.76
N VAL A 371 -23.92 -24.77 11.90
CA VAL A 371 -23.85 -23.56 11.05
C VAL A 371 -23.18 -23.86 9.71
N LEU A 372 -22.16 -24.74 9.70
CA LEU A 372 -21.44 -25.13 8.48
C LEU A 372 -21.58 -26.63 8.22
N THR A 373 -21.67 -26.98 6.94
CA THR A 373 -21.56 -28.35 6.46
C THR A 373 -20.11 -28.82 6.40
N ALA A 374 -19.89 -30.13 6.29
CA ALA A 374 -18.54 -30.66 6.11
C ALA A 374 -17.90 -30.15 4.80
N ASN A 375 -18.68 -30.03 3.74
CA ASN A 375 -18.20 -29.57 2.45
C ASN A 375 -17.88 -28.08 2.43
N GLU A 376 -18.59 -27.24 3.17
CA GLU A 376 -18.26 -25.82 3.33
C GLU A 376 -16.92 -25.64 4.11
N VAL A 377 -16.68 -26.43 5.17
CA VAL A 377 -15.40 -26.44 5.87
C VAL A 377 -14.28 -26.93 4.94
N ARG A 378 -14.53 -27.97 4.14
CA ARG A 378 -13.55 -28.47 3.15
C ARG A 378 -13.25 -27.44 2.08
N ALA A 379 -14.25 -26.73 1.58
CA ALA A 379 -14.08 -25.63 0.63
C ALA A 379 -13.26 -24.50 1.23
N GLY A 380 -13.50 -24.09 2.48
CA GLY A 380 -12.69 -23.11 3.21
C GLY A 380 -11.26 -23.58 3.49
N LEU A 381 -10.97 -24.88 3.45
CA LEU A 381 -9.64 -25.48 3.55
C LEU A 381 -9.04 -25.84 2.18
N ASN A 382 -9.66 -25.41 1.09
CA ASN A 382 -9.27 -25.73 -0.29
C ASN A 382 -9.18 -27.26 -0.54
N ARG A 383 -10.18 -28.03 -0.05
CA ARG A 383 -10.32 -29.47 -0.21
C ARG A 383 -11.53 -29.80 -1.04
N ALA A 384 -11.42 -30.79 -1.92
CA ALA A 384 -12.56 -31.27 -2.72
C ALA A 384 -13.71 -31.74 -1.84
N PRO A 385 -14.99 -31.52 -2.26
CA PRO A 385 -16.15 -31.99 -1.53
C PRO A 385 -16.18 -33.51 -1.42
N ILE A 386 -16.89 -34.01 -0.41
CA ILE A 386 -17.14 -35.47 -0.22
C ILE A 386 -18.63 -35.75 -0.33
N GLU A 387 -18.96 -36.97 -0.72
CA GLU A 387 -20.35 -37.44 -0.75
C GLU A 387 -20.94 -37.44 0.67
N GLY A 388 -22.19 -37.00 0.83
CA GLY A 388 -22.84 -36.85 2.15
C GLY A 388 -22.36 -35.68 2.99
N GLY A 389 -21.37 -34.88 2.52
CA GLY A 389 -20.79 -33.78 3.27
C GLY A 389 -21.62 -32.48 3.33
N ASN A 390 -22.86 -32.48 2.76
CA ASN A 390 -23.73 -31.28 2.75
C ASN A 390 -24.80 -31.31 3.85
N THR A 391 -24.68 -32.23 4.81
CA THR A 391 -25.59 -32.30 5.96
C THR A 391 -25.09 -31.39 7.10
N LEU A 392 -26.04 -30.69 7.75
CA LEU A 392 -25.76 -29.83 8.92
C LEU A 392 -25.75 -30.63 10.23
N GLU A 393 -25.70 -31.97 10.16
CA GLU A 393 -25.64 -32.83 11.35
C GLU A 393 -24.40 -32.55 12.18
N ASN A 394 -24.62 -32.50 13.50
CA ASN A 394 -23.51 -32.37 14.45
C ASN A 394 -22.72 -33.70 14.49
N PRO A 395 -21.42 -33.71 14.12
CA PRO A 395 -20.61 -34.92 14.09
C PRO A 395 -20.38 -35.55 15.47
N ASN A 396 -20.67 -34.81 16.54
CA ASN A 396 -20.51 -35.27 17.94
C ASN A 396 -21.80 -35.87 18.51
N ILE A 397 -22.89 -35.83 17.75
CA ILE A 397 -24.18 -36.45 18.16
C ILE A 397 -24.42 -37.66 17.25
N THR A 398 -24.34 -38.85 17.82
CA THR A 398 -24.84 -40.05 17.12
C THR A 398 -26.35 -39.95 17.01
N PRO A 399 -26.95 -39.99 15.79
CA PRO A 399 -28.40 -39.97 15.64
C PRO A 399 -28.95 -41.16 16.43
N GLY A 400 -29.75 -40.88 17.46
CA GLY A 400 -30.45 -41.91 18.18
C GLY A 400 -31.30 -42.69 17.16
N LYS A 401 -31.21 -44.01 17.18
CA LYS A 401 -32.06 -44.87 16.36
C LYS A 401 -33.51 -44.35 16.47
N PRO A 402 -34.20 -44.11 15.34
CA PRO A 402 -35.60 -43.64 15.41
C PRO A 402 -36.38 -44.58 16.32
N ALA A 403 -37.01 -44.05 17.36
CA ALA A 403 -37.90 -44.79 18.24
C ALA A 403 -39.11 -45.22 17.42
N GLY A 404 -39.05 -46.41 16.80
CA GLY A 404 -40.12 -46.86 15.92
C GLY A 404 -39.94 -48.23 15.28
N GLN A 405 -38.79 -48.87 15.43
CA GLN A 405 -38.71 -50.29 15.04
C GLN A 405 -38.72 -51.15 16.32
N ASN A 406 -39.94 -51.40 16.79
CA ASN A 406 -40.17 -52.53 17.69
C ASN A 406 -39.75 -53.79 16.96
N ASP A 407 -38.65 -54.38 17.41
CA ASP A 407 -38.27 -55.74 17.03
C ASP A 407 -39.23 -56.69 17.74
N ASN A 408 -40.36 -56.98 17.11
CA ASN A 408 -41.33 -57.98 17.57
C ASN A 408 -40.76 -59.39 17.32
N ARG A 409 -39.59 -59.69 17.91
CA ARG A 409 -39.16 -61.07 18.10
C ARG A 409 -39.82 -61.60 19.34
N LYS A 410 -40.82 -62.50 19.15
CA LYS A 410 -41.40 -63.30 20.23
C LYS A 410 -40.26 -64.10 20.90
N PRO A 411 -40.18 -64.10 22.24
CA PRO A 411 -39.29 -65.00 22.92
C PRO A 411 -39.81 -66.41 22.84
N GLY A 412 -39.09 -67.31 22.22
CA GLY A 412 -39.36 -68.76 22.30
C GLY A 412 -39.58 -69.48 20.95
N GLU A 413 -38.49 -69.68 20.20
CA GLU A 413 -38.39 -70.87 19.31
C GLU A 413 -36.92 -71.33 19.41
N VAL A 414 -36.72 -72.33 20.28
CA VAL A 414 -35.52 -73.16 20.37
C VAL A 414 -35.62 -74.16 19.24
N ALA A 415 -34.72 -74.12 18.29
CA ALA A 415 -34.62 -75.11 17.21
C ALA A 415 -34.18 -76.45 17.79
N ALA A 416 -34.95 -77.43 17.42
CA ALA A 416 -34.59 -78.82 17.58
C ALA A 416 -33.57 -79.27 16.50
#